data_ece19d628bc4378d6187a9370f05b105
#
_entry.id   ece19d628bc4378d6187a9370f05b105
#
_cell.length_a   1.000
_cell.length_b   1.000
_cell.length_c   1.000
_cell.angle_alpha   90.00
_cell.angle_beta   90.00
_cell.angle_gamma   90.00
#
_symmetry.space_group_name_H-M   'P 1'
#
loop_
_entity.id
_entity.type
_entity.pdbx_description
1 polymer ?
#
loop_
_entity_poly.entity_id
_entity_poly.type
_entity_poly.pdbx_seq_one_letter_code
_entity_poly.pdbx_strand_id
1 'polypeptide(L)'
;MTFLNPYYLFLLLLLVPYVLWYVVWRHKGEPSIRLSTTAAYGGQNLYTWRTALIHVPFVLRCVVIALLVIILARPQTSNSWKNTTVEGIDIMLAMDVSTSMLAEDFTPNRIEAAKSVASEFIAGRPNDNIGLTVFAGEAFTQCPMTTDHTSLLNLLNNVRTDLAATGLIQDGTAIGMGLANAVSRLKEERVDDGTGNTQGAKSKVVILLTDGSNNRGDISPMTAAEIAKSFGIRVYTIAIGKEGVVNYPMQVGGTVQYVPVQSQIDEKTLRDIAAATNGESYRARNGNELKKIYQDIDKLEKTHFNVRKYNKHYDAYMPFAIAALAAFLLELILRLLVLKKLP
;
A
#
# COMPACT_ATOMS: atom_id res chain seq x y z
N MET A 1 -1.12 -2.31 -25.15
CA MET A 1 -1.69 -3.68 -25.10
C MET A 1 -0.55 -4.68 -25.10
N THR A 2 -0.51 -5.57 -24.14
CA THR A 2 0.43 -6.70 -24.08
C THR A 2 -0.35 -8.00 -24.26
N PHE A 3 0.26 -9.00 -24.91
CA PHE A 3 -0.37 -10.30 -25.05
C PHE A 3 0.19 -11.25 -23.97
N LEU A 4 -0.68 -11.95 -23.27
CA LEU A 4 -0.25 -12.94 -22.28
C LEU A 4 0.48 -14.11 -22.94
N ASN A 5 -0.06 -14.58 -24.07
CA ASN A 5 0.45 -15.72 -24.83
C ASN A 5 0.74 -15.35 -26.28
N PRO A 6 1.85 -14.64 -26.58
CA PRO A 6 2.15 -14.16 -27.93
C PRO A 6 2.36 -15.29 -28.95
N TYR A 7 2.70 -16.50 -28.48
CA TYR A 7 2.93 -17.66 -29.33
C TYR A 7 1.72 -18.06 -30.17
N TYR A 8 0.48 -17.81 -29.69
CA TYR A 8 -0.71 -18.10 -30.49
C TYR A 8 -0.83 -17.23 -31.73
N LEU A 9 -0.16 -16.07 -31.77
CA LEU A 9 -0.15 -15.25 -32.98
C LEU A 9 0.51 -15.96 -34.18
N PHE A 10 1.39 -16.95 -33.96
CA PHE A 10 1.93 -17.77 -35.04
C PHE A 10 0.87 -18.59 -35.78
N LEU A 11 -0.30 -18.84 -35.17
CA LEU A 11 -1.44 -19.48 -35.85
C LEU A 11 -1.99 -18.63 -37.00
N LEU A 12 -1.74 -17.31 -37.02
CA LEU A 12 -2.07 -16.46 -38.17
C LEU A 12 -1.33 -16.87 -39.44
N LEU A 13 -0.16 -17.50 -39.31
CA LEU A 13 0.58 -18.06 -40.46
C LEU A 13 -0.22 -19.15 -41.19
N LEU A 14 -1.12 -19.86 -40.50
CA LEU A 14 -1.99 -20.85 -41.12
C LEU A 14 -3.05 -20.23 -42.09
N LEU A 15 -3.33 -18.93 -41.97
CA LEU A 15 -4.18 -18.23 -42.93
C LEU A 15 -3.54 -18.15 -44.32
N VAL A 16 -2.19 -18.13 -44.40
CA VAL A 16 -1.48 -18.03 -45.68
C VAL A 16 -1.78 -19.26 -46.57
N PRO A 17 -1.54 -20.52 -46.15
CA PRO A 17 -1.89 -21.69 -46.95
C PRO A 17 -3.40 -21.81 -47.16
N TYR A 18 -4.24 -21.35 -46.25
CA TYR A 18 -5.69 -21.34 -46.41
C TYR A 18 -6.13 -20.39 -47.54
N VAL A 19 -5.55 -19.19 -47.63
CA VAL A 19 -5.82 -18.23 -48.70
C VAL A 19 -5.27 -18.76 -50.03
N LEU A 20 -4.05 -19.31 -50.06
CA LEU A 20 -3.46 -19.93 -51.24
C LEU A 20 -4.30 -21.09 -51.77
N TRP A 21 -4.76 -21.96 -50.86
CA TRP A 21 -5.66 -23.06 -51.22
C TRP A 21 -6.96 -22.52 -51.87
N TYR A 22 -7.56 -21.47 -51.32
CA TYR A 22 -8.76 -20.85 -51.84
C TYR A 22 -8.53 -20.29 -53.24
N VAL A 23 -7.42 -19.57 -53.48
CA VAL A 23 -7.08 -18.97 -54.77
C VAL A 23 -6.82 -20.04 -55.85
N VAL A 24 -6.01 -21.08 -55.50
CA VAL A 24 -5.60 -22.13 -56.46
C VAL A 24 -6.75 -23.10 -56.77
N TRP A 25 -7.50 -23.56 -55.78
CA TRP A 25 -8.53 -24.58 -55.96
C TRP A 25 -9.82 -24.03 -56.54
N ARG A 26 -10.17 -22.78 -56.30
CA ARG A 26 -11.39 -22.18 -56.80
C ARG A 26 -11.40 -22.08 -58.30
N HIS A 27 -10.26 -21.74 -58.92
CA HIS A 27 -10.15 -21.72 -60.36
C HIS A 27 -10.36 -23.11 -61.03
N LYS A 28 -10.16 -24.20 -60.29
CA LYS A 28 -10.37 -25.56 -60.79
C LYS A 28 -11.76 -26.13 -60.53
N GLY A 29 -12.55 -25.55 -59.63
CA GLY A 29 -13.82 -26.11 -59.19
C GLY A 29 -15.07 -25.37 -59.64
N GLU A 30 -14.96 -24.31 -60.43
CA GLU A 30 -16.14 -23.62 -60.95
C GLU A 30 -16.70 -24.35 -62.17
N PRO A 31 -18.00 -24.80 -62.10
CA PRO A 31 -18.62 -25.40 -63.25
C PRO A 31 -18.74 -24.34 -64.38
N SER A 32 -17.97 -24.54 -65.43
CA SER A 32 -17.97 -23.66 -66.58
C SER A 32 -18.89 -24.24 -67.68
N ILE A 33 -19.94 -23.52 -68.02
CA ILE A 33 -20.77 -23.84 -69.17
C ILE A 33 -20.09 -23.22 -70.43
N ARG A 34 -19.54 -24.06 -71.26
CA ARG A 34 -18.97 -23.61 -72.54
C ARG A 34 -20.06 -23.34 -73.50
N LEU A 35 -20.36 -22.07 -73.80
CA LEU A 35 -21.25 -21.65 -74.80
C LEU A 35 -20.46 -21.46 -76.13
N SER A 36 -20.97 -21.96 -77.22
CA SER A 36 -20.33 -21.88 -78.53
C SER A 36 -20.31 -20.45 -79.13
N THR A 37 -21.18 -19.56 -78.67
CA THR A 37 -21.15 -18.17 -79.04
C THR A 37 -21.78 -17.28 -77.99
N THR A 38 -21.18 -16.13 -77.71
CA THR A 38 -21.70 -15.09 -76.81
C THR A 38 -22.44 -13.98 -77.50
N ALA A 39 -22.64 -14.10 -78.85
CA ALA A 39 -23.27 -13.07 -79.66
C ALA A 39 -24.70 -12.74 -79.19
N ALA A 40 -25.44 -13.71 -78.63
CA ALA A 40 -26.78 -13.52 -78.09
C ALA A 40 -26.85 -12.58 -76.82
N TYR A 41 -25.74 -12.30 -76.19
CA TYR A 41 -25.70 -11.44 -75.00
C TYR A 41 -25.20 -10.03 -75.24
N GLY A 42 -25.06 -9.64 -76.53
CA GLY A 42 -24.87 -8.25 -76.94
C GLY A 42 -23.68 -7.51 -76.29
N GLY A 43 -22.61 -8.20 -75.93
CA GLY A 43 -21.39 -7.56 -75.32
C GLY A 43 -21.63 -6.86 -74.03
N GLN A 44 -22.75 -7.08 -73.34
CA GLN A 44 -22.98 -6.50 -71.99
C GLN A 44 -22.07 -7.14 -70.97
N ASN A 45 -21.40 -6.29 -70.16
CA ASN A 45 -20.58 -6.69 -69.03
C ASN A 45 -21.48 -7.44 -68.01
N LEU A 46 -21.38 -8.75 -67.97
CA LEU A 46 -22.11 -9.60 -67.01
C LEU A 46 -21.61 -9.45 -65.56
N TYR A 47 -20.80 -8.40 -65.30
CA TYR A 47 -20.28 -8.11 -63.96
C TYR A 47 -21.37 -7.49 -63.08
N THR A 48 -22.06 -8.35 -62.36
CA THR A 48 -23.14 -7.95 -61.44
C THR A 48 -22.56 -7.77 -60.04
N TRP A 49 -23.10 -6.86 -59.24
CA TRP A 49 -22.70 -6.69 -57.85
C TRP A 49 -22.69 -8.01 -57.03
N ARG A 50 -23.52 -8.97 -57.41
CA ARG A 50 -23.53 -10.31 -56.83
C ARG A 50 -22.27 -11.11 -57.09
N THR A 51 -21.64 -10.95 -58.26
CA THR A 51 -20.38 -11.63 -58.57
C THR A 51 -19.21 -11.05 -57.78
N ALA A 52 -19.24 -9.75 -57.48
CA ALA A 52 -18.29 -9.14 -56.59
C ALA A 52 -18.42 -9.63 -55.11
N LEU A 53 -19.68 -9.83 -54.66
CA LEU A 53 -19.97 -10.31 -53.30
C LEU A 53 -19.64 -11.79 -53.06
N ILE A 54 -19.34 -12.57 -54.05
CA ILE A 54 -19.02 -14.01 -53.94
C ILE A 54 -17.75 -14.26 -53.08
N HIS A 55 -16.83 -13.32 -53.07
CA HIS A 55 -15.57 -13.43 -52.28
C HIS A 55 -15.71 -12.92 -50.83
N VAL A 56 -16.75 -12.12 -50.54
CA VAL A 56 -16.94 -11.50 -49.23
C VAL A 56 -17.07 -12.52 -48.08
N PRO A 57 -17.84 -13.63 -48.22
CA PRO A 57 -17.91 -14.65 -47.15
C PRO A 57 -16.57 -15.29 -46.81
N PHE A 58 -15.70 -15.48 -47.82
CA PHE A 58 -14.36 -16.01 -47.58
C PHE A 58 -13.49 -15.03 -46.79
N VAL A 59 -13.51 -13.75 -47.18
CA VAL A 59 -12.78 -12.70 -46.46
C VAL A 59 -13.30 -12.58 -45.02
N LEU A 60 -14.64 -12.57 -44.84
CA LEU A 60 -15.21 -12.53 -43.48
C LEU A 60 -14.75 -13.73 -42.62
N ARG A 61 -14.67 -14.93 -43.20
CA ARG A 61 -14.19 -16.12 -42.52
C ARG A 61 -12.71 -15.97 -42.10
N CYS A 62 -11.87 -15.43 -42.97
CA CYS A 62 -10.48 -15.14 -42.63
C CYS A 62 -10.39 -14.13 -41.48
N VAL A 63 -11.24 -13.10 -41.47
CA VAL A 63 -11.31 -12.12 -40.38
C VAL A 63 -11.74 -12.79 -39.07
N VAL A 64 -12.77 -13.65 -39.10
CA VAL A 64 -13.24 -14.38 -37.90
C VAL A 64 -12.11 -15.25 -37.33
N ILE A 65 -11.40 -16.00 -38.18
CA ILE A 65 -10.28 -16.84 -37.76
C ILE A 65 -9.17 -15.97 -37.17
N ALA A 66 -8.82 -14.84 -37.75
CA ALA A 66 -7.82 -13.92 -37.26
C ALA A 66 -8.23 -13.34 -35.88
N LEU A 67 -9.48 -12.93 -35.72
CA LEU A 67 -9.97 -12.43 -34.43
C LEU A 67 -9.99 -13.51 -33.36
N LEU A 68 -10.35 -14.75 -33.68
CA LEU A 68 -10.27 -15.87 -32.73
C LEU A 68 -8.84 -16.15 -32.28
N VAL A 69 -7.86 -16.06 -33.19
CA VAL A 69 -6.43 -16.20 -32.83
C VAL A 69 -5.98 -15.07 -31.90
N ILE A 70 -6.44 -13.84 -32.13
CA ILE A 70 -6.15 -12.70 -31.25
C ILE A 70 -6.77 -12.92 -29.85
N ILE A 71 -7.98 -13.45 -29.77
CA ILE A 71 -8.64 -13.78 -28.50
C ILE A 71 -7.83 -14.85 -27.75
N LEU A 72 -7.37 -15.90 -28.45
CA LEU A 72 -6.51 -16.95 -27.86
C LEU A 72 -5.18 -16.39 -27.35
N ALA A 73 -4.62 -15.37 -27.99
CA ALA A 73 -3.40 -14.69 -27.54
C ALA A 73 -3.62 -13.87 -26.25
N ARG A 74 -4.88 -13.71 -25.78
CA ARG A 74 -5.29 -12.99 -24.56
C ARG A 74 -4.70 -11.58 -24.51
N PRO A 75 -5.23 -10.62 -25.30
CA PRO A 75 -4.81 -9.23 -25.23
C PRO A 75 -5.15 -8.66 -23.85
N GLN A 76 -4.15 -8.09 -23.19
CA GLN A 76 -4.26 -7.48 -21.87
C GLN A 76 -4.10 -5.97 -21.97
N THR A 77 -4.96 -5.25 -21.31
CA THR A 77 -4.80 -3.82 -21.09
C THR A 77 -4.30 -3.61 -19.68
N SER A 78 -3.09 -3.06 -19.56
CA SER A 78 -2.65 -2.52 -18.29
C SER A 78 -3.34 -1.17 -18.10
N ASN A 79 -4.50 -1.16 -17.47
CA ASN A 79 -4.99 0.07 -16.90
C ASN A 79 -4.11 0.35 -15.69
N SER A 80 -3.09 1.14 -15.91
CA SER A 80 -2.38 1.81 -14.84
C SER A 80 -3.28 2.91 -14.30
N TRP A 81 -4.42 2.52 -13.69
CA TRP A 81 -4.92 3.32 -12.63
C TRP A 81 -3.83 3.21 -11.57
N LYS A 82 -3.10 4.28 -11.38
CA LYS A 82 -2.29 4.48 -10.19
C LYS A 82 -3.24 4.56 -8.98
N ASN A 83 -3.88 3.46 -8.64
CA ASN A 83 -4.14 3.19 -7.27
C ASN A 83 -2.76 2.90 -6.68
N THR A 84 -2.01 3.95 -6.44
CA THR A 84 -1.00 3.95 -5.41
C THR A 84 -1.80 3.74 -4.14
N THR A 85 -2.12 2.49 -3.81
CA THR A 85 -2.33 2.13 -2.44
C THR A 85 -0.97 2.39 -1.81
N VAL A 86 -0.79 3.61 -1.33
CA VAL A 86 0.31 3.94 -0.45
C VAL A 86 -0.05 3.18 0.81
N GLU A 87 0.50 1.97 0.95
CA GLU A 87 0.34 1.21 2.17
C GLU A 87 1.01 2.04 3.26
N GLY A 88 0.19 2.60 4.14
CA GLY A 88 0.68 3.33 5.30
C GLY A 88 1.36 2.38 6.29
N ILE A 89 2.22 2.91 7.13
CA ILE A 89 2.86 2.21 8.24
C ILE A 89 1.95 2.32 9.46
N ASP A 90 1.87 1.27 10.26
CA ASP A 90 1.20 1.31 11.55
C ASP A 90 2.21 1.75 12.62
N ILE A 91 2.04 2.96 13.17
CA ILE A 91 2.97 3.58 14.11
C ILE A 91 2.27 3.85 15.44
N MET A 92 2.79 3.31 16.52
CA MET A 92 2.35 3.67 17.87
C MET A 92 3.39 4.56 18.55
N LEU A 93 3.01 5.79 18.86
CA LEU A 93 3.82 6.68 19.68
C LEU A 93 3.60 6.33 21.16
N ALA A 94 4.65 5.93 21.86
CA ALA A 94 4.64 5.70 23.31
C ALA A 94 5.41 6.84 23.99
N MET A 95 4.66 7.74 24.64
CA MET A 95 5.21 8.98 25.19
C MET A 95 5.18 8.94 26.72
N ASP A 96 6.33 9.21 27.31
CA ASP A 96 6.48 9.40 28.74
C ASP A 96 5.82 10.70 29.17
N VAL A 97 4.98 10.64 30.21
CA VAL A 97 4.30 11.80 30.81
C VAL A 97 4.59 11.89 32.32
N SER A 98 5.65 11.22 32.78
CA SER A 98 6.12 11.33 34.14
C SER A 98 6.52 12.77 34.51
N THR A 99 6.56 13.08 35.80
CA THR A 99 6.87 14.45 36.26
C THR A 99 8.25 14.91 35.81
N SER A 100 9.22 14.03 35.58
CA SER A 100 10.54 14.37 35.05
C SER A 100 10.52 15.05 33.67
N MET A 101 9.47 14.83 32.87
CA MET A 101 9.27 15.48 31.57
C MET A 101 8.95 16.98 31.67
N LEU A 102 8.71 17.51 32.87
CA LEU A 102 8.60 18.94 33.12
C LEU A 102 9.95 19.67 33.20
N ALA A 103 11.06 18.95 33.18
CA ALA A 103 12.39 19.57 33.20
C ALA A 103 12.60 20.55 32.05
N GLU A 104 13.25 21.71 32.36
CA GLU A 104 13.41 22.83 31.43
C GLU A 104 14.77 22.83 30.72
N ASP A 105 15.34 21.68 30.47
CA ASP A 105 16.54 21.54 29.61
C ASP A 105 16.22 21.56 28.12
N PHE A 106 14.92 21.49 27.79
CA PHE A 106 14.31 21.76 26.48
C PHE A 106 13.39 22.99 26.58
N THR A 107 13.18 23.70 25.47
CA THR A 107 12.33 24.89 25.46
C THR A 107 10.94 24.55 24.90
N PRO A 108 9.84 24.77 25.65
CA PRO A 108 9.81 25.29 27.04
C PRO A 108 10.16 24.22 28.09
N ASN A 109 9.84 22.96 27.87
CA ASN A 109 10.18 21.77 28.66
C ASN A 109 10.22 20.53 27.76
N ARG A 110 10.60 19.36 28.31
CA ARG A 110 10.75 18.11 27.54
C ARG A 110 9.44 17.67 26.89
N ILE A 111 8.31 17.70 27.63
CA ILE A 111 7.03 17.23 27.12
C ILE A 111 6.50 18.12 26.00
N GLU A 112 6.56 19.45 26.12
CA GLU A 112 6.09 20.35 25.07
C GLU A 112 6.98 20.30 23.84
N ALA A 113 8.29 20.13 23.99
CA ALA A 113 9.19 19.89 22.88
C ALA A 113 8.87 18.57 22.18
N ALA A 114 8.61 17.49 22.94
CA ALA A 114 8.22 16.19 22.40
C ALA A 114 6.89 16.27 21.62
N LYS A 115 5.87 16.94 22.17
CA LYS A 115 4.56 17.18 21.51
C LYS A 115 4.71 17.94 20.22
N SER A 116 5.51 19.01 20.22
CA SER A 116 5.76 19.84 19.02
C SER A 116 6.38 19.03 17.87
N VAL A 117 7.42 18.25 18.17
CA VAL A 117 8.10 17.43 17.16
C VAL A 117 7.23 16.25 16.73
N ALA A 118 6.51 15.60 17.64
CA ALA A 118 5.55 14.54 17.30
C ALA A 118 4.42 15.08 16.40
N SER A 119 3.92 16.29 16.65
CA SER A 119 2.91 16.94 15.80
C SER A 119 3.42 17.17 14.38
N GLU A 120 4.65 17.64 14.22
CA GLU A 120 5.28 17.82 12.91
C GLU A 120 5.47 16.48 12.18
N PHE A 121 5.88 15.44 12.91
CA PHE A 121 6.03 14.08 12.39
C PHE A 121 4.70 13.51 11.89
N ILE A 122 3.62 13.63 12.67
CA ILE A 122 2.27 13.18 12.30
C ILE A 122 1.78 13.93 11.05
N ALA A 123 1.94 15.25 11.01
CA ALA A 123 1.52 16.08 9.88
C ALA A 123 2.22 15.72 8.56
N GLY A 124 3.45 15.21 8.63
CA GLY A 124 4.23 14.76 7.46
C GLY A 124 3.81 13.40 6.89
N ARG A 125 2.83 12.69 7.50
CA ARG A 125 2.49 11.30 7.20
C ARG A 125 1.00 11.04 6.93
N PRO A 126 0.40 11.65 5.91
CA PRO A 126 -1.05 11.64 5.71
C PRO A 126 -1.67 10.25 5.47
N ASN A 127 -0.86 9.25 5.14
CA ASN A 127 -1.34 7.90 4.79
C ASN A 127 -1.04 6.85 5.84
N ASP A 128 -0.29 7.20 6.90
CA ASP A 128 0.08 6.27 7.95
C ASP A 128 -1.05 6.17 8.99
N ASN A 129 -1.13 5.00 9.62
CA ASN A 129 -2.05 4.76 10.71
C ASN A 129 -1.28 4.98 12.01
N ILE A 130 -1.63 6.00 12.77
CA ILE A 130 -0.86 6.44 13.93
C ILE A 130 -1.73 6.42 15.18
N GLY A 131 -1.20 5.85 16.27
CA GLY A 131 -1.82 5.88 17.58
C GLY A 131 -0.91 6.52 18.63
N LEU A 132 -1.47 6.81 19.81
CA LEU A 132 -0.77 7.43 20.92
C LEU A 132 -1.05 6.68 22.23
N THR A 133 -0.01 6.15 22.82
CA THR A 133 0.02 5.63 24.19
C THR A 133 0.82 6.60 25.06
N VAL A 134 0.33 6.90 26.24
CA VAL A 134 1.05 7.68 27.25
C VAL A 134 1.30 6.80 28.47
N PHE A 135 2.42 7.02 29.13
CA PHE A 135 2.78 6.26 30.32
C PHE A 135 3.54 7.12 31.34
N ALA A 136 3.34 6.79 32.59
CA ALA A 136 4.09 7.24 33.75
C ALA A 136 4.33 6.04 34.66
N GLY A 137 3.83 5.99 35.88
CA GLY A 137 3.79 4.76 36.69
C GLY A 137 2.85 3.69 36.14
N GLU A 138 1.87 4.12 35.36
CA GLU A 138 0.91 3.29 34.63
C GLU A 138 0.87 3.70 33.14
N ALA A 139 0.30 2.85 32.29
CA ALA A 139 0.22 3.12 30.85
C ALA A 139 -1.22 3.01 30.34
N PHE A 140 -1.63 3.94 29.48
CA PHE A 140 -2.94 3.89 28.82
C PHE A 140 -2.88 4.43 27.38
N THR A 141 -3.86 4.02 26.59
CA THR A 141 -3.99 4.47 25.22
C THR A 141 -4.74 5.80 25.20
N GLN A 142 -4.06 6.87 24.82
CA GLN A 142 -4.64 8.21 24.67
C GLN A 142 -5.42 8.33 23.35
N CYS A 143 -4.90 7.73 22.29
CA CYS A 143 -5.54 7.64 20.99
C CYS A 143 -5.31 6.24 20.40
N PRO A 144 -6.35 5.49 20.05
CA PRO A 144 -6.20 4.26 19.29
C PRO A 144 -5.60 4.56 17.92
N MET A 145 -5.21 3.50 17.21
CA MET A 145 -4.69 3.63 15.85
C MET A 145 -5.73 4.30 14.96
N THR A 146 -5.33 5.35 14.25
CA THR A 146 -6.23 6.12 13.38
C THR A 146 -5.50 6.74 12.20
N THR A 147 -6.21 6.91 11.10
CA THR A 147 -5.82 7.73 9.95
C THR A 147 -6.33 9.17 10.06
N ASP A 148 -7.19 9.46 11.06
CA ASP A 148 -7.63 10.83 11.36
C ASP A 148 -6.60 11.55 12.22
N HIS A 149 -5.63 12.14 11.54
CA HIS A 149 -4.55 12.87 12.20
C HIS A 149 -5.03 14.15 12.89
N THR A 150 -6.18 14.71 12.51
CA THR A 150 -6.75 15.89 13.17
C THR A 150 -7.16 15.54 14.61
N SER A 151 -7.90 14.46 14.78
CA SER A 151 -8.27 13.96 16.10
C SER A 151 -7.07 13.54 16.93
N LEU A 152 -6.09 12.87 16.31
CA LEU A 152 -4.84 12.48 16.98
C LEU A 152 -4.06 13.71 17.50
N LEU A 153 -3.89 14.75 16.68
CA LEU A 153 -3.21 15.98 17.07
C LEU A 153 -3.93 16.72 18.23
N ASN A 154 -5.26 16.73 18.20
CA ASN A 154 -6.03 17.30 19.30
C ASN A 154 -5.80 16.52 20.61
N LEU A 155 -5.79 15.19 20.55
CA LEU A 155 -5.52 14.36 21.73
C LEU A 155 -4.08 14.49 22.21
N LEU A 156 -3.10 14.58 21.30
CA LEU A 156 -1.70 14.81 21.62
C LEU A 156 -1.50 16.16 22.32
N ASN A 157 -2.12 17.23 21.83
CA ASN A 157 -2.04 18.56 22.44
C ASN A 157 -2.63 18.60 23.85
N ASN A 158 -3.63 17.76 24.12
CA ASN A 158 -4.27 17.65 25.45
C ASN A 158 -3.50 16.73 26.42
N VAL A 159 -2.40 16.11 25.99
CA VAL A 159 -1.52 15.35 26.89
C VAL A 159 -0.88 16.30 27.91
N ARG A 160 -1.00 15.98 29.17
CA ARG A 160 -0.48 16.74 30.30
C ARG A 160 0.24 15.84 31.28
N THR A 161 1.26 16.36 31.90
CA THR A 161 2.00 15.70 33.00
C THR A 161 1.32 15.87 34.35
N ASP A 162 0.32 16.76 34.47
CA ASP A 162 -0.44 17.01 35.69
C ASP A 162 -1.27 15.79 36.12
N LEU A 163 -1.55 14.84 35.25
CA LEU A 163 -2.17 13.57 35.60
C LEU A 163 -1.35 12.79 36.64
N ALA A 164 -0.02 12.78 36.51
CA ALA A 164 0.88 12.23 37.49
C ALA A 164 1.06 13.17 38.70
N ALA A 165 1.14 14.48 38.46
CA ALA A 165 1.31 15.48 39.51
C ALA A 165 0.08 15.62 40.42
N THR A 166 -1.14 15.39 39.90
CA THR A 166 -2.40 15.43 40.67
C THR A 166 -2.74 14.11 41.36
N GLY A 167 -1.93 13.06 41.18
CA GLY A 167 -2.15 11.75 41.76
C GLY A 167 -3.26 10.93 41.11
N LEU A 168 -3.77 11.35 39.94
CA LEU A 168 -4.73 10.57 39.15
C LEU A 168 -4.06 9.34 38.55
N ILE A 169 -2.77 9.40 38.26
CA ILE A 169 -1.91 8.28 37.84
C ILE A 169 -0.72 8.25 38.78
N GLN A 170 -0.23 7.06 39.11
CA GLN A 170 1.00 6.93 39.93
C GLN A 170 2.17 7.58 39.18
N ASP A 171 2.92 8.44 39.90
CA ASP A 171 4.15 9.01 39.32
C ASP A 171 5.27 7.96 39.25
N GLY A 172 6.14 8.12 38.30
CA GLY A 172 7.24 7.22 37.99
C GLY A 172 7.25 6.88 36.49
N THR A 173 8.15 6.00 36.10
CA THR A 173 8.36 5.64 34.69
C THR A 173 8.28 4.13 34.53
N ALA A 174 7.18 3.64 33.96
CA ALA A 174 6.91 2.23 33.69
C ALA A 174 7.11 1.94 32.19
N ILE A 175 8.35 1.95 31.73
CA ILE A 175 8.71 1.74 30.30
C ILE A 175 8.12 0.43 29.76
N GLY A 176 8.26 -0.66 30.52
CA GLY A 176 7.75 -1.97 30.13
C GLY A 176 6.24 -1.99 29.93
N MET A 177 5.47 -1.30 30.80
CA MET A 177 4.01 -1.16 30.67
C MET A 177 3.63 -0.29 29.46
N GLY A 178 4.32 0.84 29.25
CA GLY A 178 4.15 1.69 28.09
C GLY A 178 4.36 0.96 26.78
N LEU A 179 5.44 0.21 26.69
CA LEU A 179 5.77 -0.60 25.51
C LEU A 179 4.76 -1.74 25.31
N ALA A 180 4.39 -2.47 26.38
CA ALA A 180 3.42 -3.56 26.29
C ALA A 180 2.04 -3.07 25.85
N ASN A 181 1.58 -1.90 26.35
CA ASN A 181 0.33 -1.27 25.90
C ASN A 181 0.39 -0.91 24.42
N ALA A 182 1.48 -0.27 23.97
CA ALA A 182 1.68 0.09 22.57
C ALA A 182 1.66 -1.14 21.65
N VAL A 183 2.35 -2.21 22.02
CA VAL A 183 2.40 -3.48 21.29
C VAL A 183 1.01 -4.13 21.21
N SER A 184 0.25 -4.11 22.31
CA SER A 184 -1.11 -4.67 22.36
C SER A 184 -2.02 -3.99 21.34
N ARG A 185 -1.95 -2.67 21.20
CA ARG A 185 -2.76 -1.92 20.23
C ARG A 185 -2.37 -2.22 18.78
N LEU A 186 -1.09 -2.35 18.50
CA LEU A 186 -0.63 -2.76 17.16
C LEU A 186 -1.00 -4.20 16.81
N LYS A 187 -1.16 -5.07 17.82
CA LYS A 187 -1.58 -6.46 17.62
C LYS A 187 -3.05 -6.55 17.21
N GLU A 188 -3.94 -5.77 17.85
CA GLU A 188 -5.40 -5.85 17.68
C GLU A 188 -5.87 -5.49 16.26
N GLU A 189 -5.07 -4.79 15.45
CA GLU A 189 -5.43 -4.38 14.09
C GLU A 189 -5.34 -5.46 13.00
N ARG A 190 -5.27 -6.73 13.33
CA ARG A 190 -5.52 -7.80 12.36
C ARG A 190 -7.02 -7.97 12.18
N VAL A 191 -7.67 -7.11 11.42
CA VAL A 191 -8.98 -7.41 10.86
C VAL A 191 -8.76 -8.43 9.76
N ASP A 192 -8.98 -9.69 10.09
CA ASP A 192 -9.10 -10.77 9.11
C ASP A 192 -10.40 -10.50 8.33
N ASP A 193 -10.28 -9.97 7.11
CA ASP A 193 -11.43 -9.69 6.23
C ASP A 193 -12.06 -10.96 5.64
N GLY A 194 -11.69 -12.13 6.19
CA GLY A 194 -12.26 -13.43 5.82
C GLY A 194 -11.93 -13.90 4.40
N THR A 195 -11.12 -13.17 3.65
CA THR A 195 -10.76 -13.53 2.26
C THR A 195 -9.48 -14.35 2.15
N GLY A 196 -8.79 -14.62 3.28
CA GLY A 196 -7.54 -15.38 3.29
C GLY A 196 -6.38 -14.71 2.55
N ASN A 197 -6.60 -13.49 2.09
CA ASN A 197 -5.59 -12.69 1.42
C ASN A 197 -4.88 -11.87 2.49
N THR A 198 -3.79 -12.39 3.03
CA THR A 198 -2.84 -11.60 3.83
C THR A 198 -2.31 -10.49 2.93
N GLN A 199 -3.02 -9.36 2.89
CA GLN A 199 -2.48 -8.11 2.36
C GLN A 199 -1.15 -7.89 3.07
N GLY A 200 -0.11 -7.62 2.30
CA GLY A 200 1.27 -7.65 2.75
C GLY A 200 1.45 -6.99 4.11
N ALA A 201 2.17 -7.66 5.00
CA ALA A 201 2.34 -7.23 6.38
C ALA A 201 2.77 -5.76 6.41
N LYS A 202 1.85 -4.88 6.81
CA LYS A 202 2.16 -3.47 7.07
C LYS A 202 3.30 -3.45 8.09
N SER A 203 4.29 -2.62 7.85
CA SER A 203 5.34 -2.40 8.84
C SER A 203 4.71 -1.88 10.13
N LYS A 204 5.00 -2.51 11.25
CA LYS A 204 4.51 -2.13 12.58
C LYS A 204 5.65 -1.60 13.41
N VAL A 205 5.48 -0.40 13.91
CA VAL A 205 6.54 0.37 14.58
C VAL A 205 6.03 0.97 15.88
N VAL A 206 6.84 0.88 16.93
CA VAL A 206 6.67 1.66 18.15
C VAL A 206 7.79 2.69 18.22
N ILE A 207 7.46 3.94 18.48
CA ILE A 207 8.42 4.99 18.83
C ILE A 207 8.24 5.29 20.31
N LEU A 208 9.19 4.81 21.11
CA LEU A 208 9.21 4.97 22.56
C LEU A 208 10.05 6.18 22.93
N LEU A 209 9.44 7.18 23.55
CA LEU A 209 10.11 8.40 24.00
C LEU A 209 10.03 8.48 25.52
N THR A 210 11.18 8.56 26.18
CA THR A 210 11.30 8.66 27.65
C THR A 210 12.55 9.44 28.04
N ASP A 211 12.54 10.02 29.23
CA ASP A 211 13.66 10.75 29.81
C ASP A 211 14.27 10.04 31.03
N GLY A 212 13.65 8.95 31.46
CA GLY A 212 13.99 8.29 32.70
C GLY A 212 14.49 6.84 32.59
N SER A 213 14.74 6.28 33.73
CA SER A 213 14.99 4.86 33.93
C SER A 213 13.69 4.17 34.39
N ASN A 214 13.52 2.90 34.01
CA ASN A 214 12.38 2.12 34.46
C ASN A 214 12.41 1.92 35.97
N ASN A 215 11.49 2.54 36.68
CA ASN A 215 11.42 2.48 38.16
C ASN A 215 10.07 1.97 38.68
N ARG A 216 9.12 1.71 37.77
CA ARG A 216 7.76 1.26 38.08
C ARG A 216 7.27 0.22 37.04
N GLY A 217 6.12 -0.38 37.37
CA GLY A 217 5.40 -1.30 36.49
C GLY A 217 5.76 -2.77 36.70
N ASP A 218 4.78 -3.65 36.44
CA ASP A 218 4.87 -5.09 36.65
C ASP A 218 5.59 -5.83 35.52
N ILE A 219 5.68 -5.20 34.34
CA ILE A 219 6.30 -5.78 33.15
C ILE A 219 7.70 -5.18 32.98
N SER A 220 8.72 -6.05 32.89
CA SER A 220 10.07 -5.56 32.59
C SER A 220 10.17 -5.03 31.17
N PRO A 221 10.98 -3.98 30.92
CA PRO A 221 11.17 -3.44 29.57
C PRO A 221 11.62 -4.50 28.55
N MET A 222 12.50 -5.43 28.95
CA MET A 222 12.98 -6.49 28.08
C MET A 222 11.90 -7.53 27.74
N THR A 223 11.05 -7.89 28.71
CA THR A 223 9.90 -8.77 28.44
C THR A 223 8.96 -8.14 27.42
N ALA A 224 8.67 -6.83 27.55
CA ALA A 224 7.86 -6.12 26.57
C ALA A 224 8.52 -6.07 25.18
N ALA A 225 9.83 -5.92 25.11
CA ALA A 225 10.59 -5.97 23.85
C ALA A 225 10.55 -7.37 23.20
N GLU A 226 10.66 -8.44 23.97
CA GLU A 226 10.52 -9.81 23.47
C GLU A 226 9.12 -10.08 22.90
N ILE A 227 8.08 -9.56 23.56
CA ILE A 227 6.70 -9.61 23.06
C ILE A 227 6.62 -8.83 21.74
N ALA A 228 7.15 -7.61 21.64
CA ALA A 228 7.18 -6.83 20.41
C ALA A 228 7.85 -7.61 19.26
N LYS A 229 9.01 -8.21 19.54
CA LYS A 229 9.75 -9.06 18.60
C LYS A 229 8.92 -10.23 18.10
N SER A 230 8.19 -10.92 18.98
CA SER A 230 7.35 -12.07 18.60
C SER A 230 6.23 -11.72 17.62
N PHE A 231 5.79 -10.45 17.63
CA PHE A 231 4.80 -9.91 16.68
C PHE A 231 5.42 -9.21 15.47
N GLY A 232 6.75 -9.21 15.34
CA GLY A 232 7.46 -8.54 14.26
C GLY A 232 7.37 -7.01 14.33
N ILE A 233 7.15 -6.44 15.52
CA ILE A 233 7.05 -5.01 15.76
C ILE A 233 8.46 -4.47 16.05
N ARG A 234 8.90 -3.45 15.29
CA ARG A 234 10.15 -2.74 15.56
C ARG A 234 9.93 -1.64 16.59
N VAL A 235 10.89 -1.48 17.49
CA VAL A 235 10.85 -0.45 18.52
C VAL A 235 12.03 0.49 18.35
N TYR A 236 11.73 1.74 18.05
CA TYR A 236 12.69 2.84 18.09
C TYR A 236 12.62 3.49 19.46
N THR A 237 13.74 3.63 20.12
CA THR A 237 13.81 4.26 21.44
C THR A 237 14.48 5.62 21.35
N ILE A 238 13.87 6.64 21.94
CA ILE A 238 14.39 8.00 21.97
C ILE A 238 14.54 8.43 23.41
N ALA A 239 15.80 8.54 23.86
CA ALA A 239 16.14 9.14 25.14
C ALA A 239 16.10 10.67 24.99
N ILE A 240 15.28 11.36 25.79
CA ILE A 240 15.19 12.83 25.78
C ILE A 240 15.78 13.42 27.06
N GLY A 241 16.64 14.42 26.92
CA GLY A 241 17.19 15.14 28.08
C GLY A 241 18.71 15.25 28.06
N LYS A 242 19.21 16.14 28.93
CA LYS A 242 20.64 16.31 29.22
C LYS A 242 21.00 15.51 30.47
N GLU A 243 22.22 14.98 30.49
CA GLU A 243 22.80 14.42 31.74
C GLU A 243 23.28 15.52 32.63
N GLY A 244 23.17 15.30 33.92
CA GLY A 244 23.66 16.21 34.94
C GLY A 244 22.54 16.94 35.66
N VAL A 245 22.85 18.11 36.18
CA VAL A 245 21.88 18.89 36.96
C VAL A 245 21.00 19.68 36.01
N VAL A 246 19.69 19.46 36.11
CA VAL A 246 18.65 20.16 35.34
C VAL A 246 17.68 20.87 36.26
N ASN A 247 17.15 22.00 35.83
CA ASN A 247 16.17 22.75 36.61
C ASN A 247 14.77 22.11 36.44
N TYR A 248 14.18 21.79 37.61
CA TYR A 248 12.85 21.21 37.67
C TYR A 248 11.89 22.16 38.35
N PRO A 249 10.77 22.54 37.77
CA PRO A 249 9.76 23.39 38.36
C PRO A 249 8.97 22.62 39.44
N MET A 250 9.06 23.03 40.68
CA MET A 250 8.31 22.46 41.80
C MET A 250 7.37 23.51 42.38
N GLN A 251 6.09 23.17 42.58
CA GLN A 251 5.15 24.04 43.27
C GLN A 251 5.30 23.91 44.78
N VAL A 252 5.77 24.99 45.41
CA VAL A 252 5.90 25.06 46.88
C VAL A 252 5.11 26.28 47.35
N GLY A 253 4.07 26.03 48.15
CA GLY A 253 3.27 27.13 48.74
C GLY A 253 2.56 28.05 47.71
N GLY A 254 2.21 27.52 46.53
CA GLY A 254 1.52 28.30 45.47
C GLY A 254 2.46 29.10 44.55
N THR A 255 3.76 29.02 44.76
CA THR A 255 4.80 29.62 43.91
C THR A 255 5.63 28.52 43.22
N VAL A 256 6.02 28.75 41.96
CA VAL A 256 6.93 27.86 41.25
C VAL A 256 8.37 28.14 41.69
N GLN A 257 9.03 27.17 42.26
CA GLN A 257 10.45 27.21 42.61
C GLN A 257 11.22 26.23 41.71
N TYR A 258 12.38 26.63 41.23
CA TYR A 258 13.25 25.78 40.44
C TYR A 258 14.25 25.04 41.33
N VAL A 259 14.13 23.73 41.34
CA VAL A 259 15.02 22.86 42.13
C VAL A 259 15.97 22.15 41.17
N PRO A 260 17.29 22.22 41.43
CA PRO A 260 18.25 21.46 40.66
C PRO A 260 18.12 19.95 40.98
N VAL A 261 17.81 19.14 39.99
CA VAL A 261 17.66 17.70 40.10
C VAL A 261 18.68 17.00 39.21
N GLN A 262 19.26 15.92 39.68
CA GLN A 262 20.17 15.09 38.90
C GLN A 262 19.36 14.25 37.89
N SER A 263 19.53 14.54 36.61
CA SER A 263 18.92 13.73 35.53
C SER A 263 19.85 12.56 35.20
N GLN A 264 19.32 11.34 35.29
CA GLN A 264 20.00 10.10 34.89
C GLN A 264 19.12 9.39 33.87
N ILE A 265 19.69 9.07 32.71
CA ILE A 265 19.01 8.40 31.63
C ILE A 265 19.59 6.99 31.48
N ASP A 266 18.73 5.98 31.49
CA ASP A 266 19.14 4.58 31.27
C ASP A 266 19.21 4.25 29.77
N GLU A 267 20.25 4.78 29.13
CA GLU A 267 20.47 4.49 27.69
C GLU A 267 20.74 3.00 27.42
N LYS A 268 21.23 2.25 28.41
CA LYS A 268 21.54 0.83 28.21
C LYS A 268 20.26 0.04 27.97
N THR A 269 19.29 0.17 28.86
CA THR A 269 17.98 -0.49 28.69
C THR A 269 17.30 -0.10 27.38
N LEU A 270 17.37 1.17 26.98
CA LEU A 270 16.77 1.64 25.72
C LEU A 270 17.47 1.03 24.48
N ARG A 271 18.81 0.91 24.51
CA ARG A 271 19.57 0.23 23.45
C ARG A 271 19.24 -1.26 23.38
N ASP A 272 19.13 -1.92 24.53
CA ASP A 272 18.82 -3.35 24.59
C ASP A 272 17.41 -3.63 24.01
N ILE A 273 16.40 -2.78 24.32
CA ILE A 273 15.07 -2.86 23.75
C ILE A 273 15.11 -2.72 22.22
N ALA A 274 15.78 -1.68 21.71
CA ALA A 274 15.87 -1.43 20.28
C ALA A 274 16.58 -2.57 19.55
N ALA A 275 17.71 -3.03 20.08
CA ALA A 275 18.47 -4.15 19.50
C ALA A 275 17.66 -5.46 19.47
N ALA A 276 16.90 -5.75 20.53
CA ALA A 276 16.07 -6.95 20.59
C ALA A 276 14.97 -6.98 19.50
N THR A 277 14.50 -5.82 19.05
CA THR A 277 13.38 -5.65 18.10
C THR A 277 13.80 -5.21 16.71
N ASN A 278 15.09 -5.24 16.38
CA ASN A 278 15.66 -4.75 15.11
C ASN A 278 15.35 -3.26 14.83
N GLY A 279 15.18 -2.47 15.89
CA GLY A 279 15.08 -1.02 15.82
C GLY A 279 16.39 -0.34 16.15
N GLU A 280 16.35 0.98 16.32
CA GLU A 280 17.50 1.79 16.68
C GLU A 280 17.23 2.64 17.92
N SER A 281 18.28 2.93 18.69
CA SER A 281 18.20 3.76 19.88
C SER A 281 18.88 5.10 19.64
N TYR A 282 18.17 6.17 19.97
CA TYR A 282 18.61 7.54 19.75
C TYR A 282 18.63 8.33 21.05
N ARG A 283 19.40 9.40 21.05
CA ARG A 283 19.42 10.38 22.12
C ARG A 283 19.23 11.78 21.59
N ALA A 284 18.27 12.52 22.15
CA ALA A 284 18.01 13.91 21.88
C ALA A 284 18.41 14.78 23.07
N ARG A 285 19.28 15.75 22.85
CA ARG A 285 19.72 16.73 23.86
C ARG A 285 19.08 18.11 23.67
N ASN A 286 18.40 18.28 22.54
CA ASN A 286 17.66 19.49 22.17
C ASN A 286 16.58 19.18 21.15
N GLY A 287 15.66 20.13 20.92
CA GLY A 287 14.54 19.95 19.99
C GLY A 287 14.97 19.71 18.54
N ASN A 288 16.08 20.30 18.09
CA ASN A 288 16.58 20.09 16.73
C ASN A 288 17.11 18.68 16.52
N GLU A 289 17.80 18.10 17.50
CA GLU A 289 18.22 16.70 17.47
C GLU A 289 17.00 15.77 17.46
N LEU A 290 15.99 16.04 18.29
CA LEU A 290 14.75 15.27 18.33
C LEU A 290 14.04 15.27 16.97
N LYS A 291 13.93 16.42 16.32
CA LYS A 291 13.38 16.55 14.97
C LYS A 291 14.16 15.74 13.94
N LYS A 292 15.50 15.79 14.00
CA LYS A 292 16.37 15.02 13.11
C LYS A 292 16.17 13.51 13.28
N ILE A 293 16.06 13.04 14.54
CA ILE A 293 15.80 11.63 14.86
C ILE A 293 14.50 11.15 14.22
N TYR A 294 13.41 11.90 14.34
CA TYR A 294 12.15 11.55 13.69
C TYR A 294 12.26 11.50 12.16
N GLN A 295 13.07 12.39 11.55
CA GLN A 295 13.34 12.36 10.11
C GLN A 295 14.17 11.13 9.71
N ASP A 296 15.10 10.70 10.53
CA ASP A 296 15.93 9.52 10.26
C ASP A 296 15.10 8.22 10.41
N ILE A 297 14.23 8.13 11.41
CA ILE A 297 13.24 7.04 11.53
C ILE A 297 12.31 7.01 10.30
N ASP A 298 11.86 8.17 9.82
CA ASP A 298 11.04 8.28 8.61
C ASP A 298 11.74 7.69 7.38
N LYS A 299 13.03 7.99 7.21
CA LYS A 299 13.83 7.46 6.08
C LYS A 299 14.02 5.94 6.19
N LEU A 300 14.35 5.44 7.39
CA LEU A 300 14.55 4.01 7.62
C LEU A 300 13.28 3.22 7.28
N GLU A 301 12.13 3.65 7.76
CA GLU A 301 10.87 2.97 7.52
C GLU A 301 10.43 3.04 6.05
N LYS A 302 10.64 4.15 5.37
CA LYS A 302 10.36 4.29 3.92
C LYS A 302 11.27 3.40 3.07
N THR A 303 12.50 3.14 3.50
CA THR A 303 13.47 2.29 2.77
C THR A 303 13.08 0.81 2.86
N HIS A 304 12.43 0.39 3.94
CA HIS A 304 11.94 -0.98 4.11
C HIS A 304 10.67 -1.28 3.29
N PHE A 305 10.03 -0.23 2.73
CA PHE A 305 8.90 -0.38 1.81
C PHE A 305 9.37 -0.77 0.41
N ASN A 306 9.45 -2.05 0.13
CA ASN A 306 9.44 -2.53 -1.25
C ASN A 306 8.02 -2.33 -1.80
N VAL A 307 7.83 -1.30 -2.61
CA VAL A 307 6.61 -1.07 -3.38
C VAL A 307 6.43 -2.27 -4.31
N ARG A 308 5.72 -3.29 -3.88
CA ARG A 308 5.22 -4.33 -4.78
C ARG A 308 4.15 -3.69 -5.65
N LYS A 309 4.55 -3.23 -6.83
CA LYS A 309 3.62 -2.79 -7.87
C LYS A 309 2.82 -4.01 -8.33
N TYR A 310 1.63 -4.20 -7.78
CA TYR A 310 0.67 -5.14 -8.33
C TYR A 310 0.07 -4.51 -9.60
N ASN A 311 0.63 -4.84 -10.75
CA ASN A 311 -0.02 -4.57 -12.02
C ASN A 311 -1.17 -5.56 -12.18
N LYS A 312 -2.39 -5.16 -11.86
CA LYS A 312 -3.58 -5.92 -12.26
C LYS A 312 -3.72 -5.81 -13.77
N HIS A 313 -3.46 -6.91 -14.47
CA HIS A 313 -3.73 -7.04 -15.89
C HIS A 313 -5.19 -7.46 -16.07
N TYR A 314 -5.94 -6.70 -16.83
CA TYR A 314 -7.30 -7.06 -17.21
C TYR A 314 -7.30 -7.61 -18.64
N ASP A 315 -7.95 -8.75 -18.84
CA ASP A 315 -8.09 -9.35 -20.16
C ASP A 315 -9.05 -8.49 -21.01
N ALA A 316 -8.57 -7.97 -22.14
CA ALA A 316 -9.31 -7.08 -23.04
C ALA A 316 -9.82 -7.84 -24.28
N TYR A 317 -10.30 -9.06 -24.13
CA TYR A 317 -10.78 -9.87 -25.26
C TYR A 317 -12.18 -9.51 -25.73
N MET A 318 -13.02 -8.88 -24.89
CA MET A 318 -14.43 -8.59 -25.17
C MET A 318 -14.69 -7.87 -26.51
N PRO A 319 -14.02 -6.77 -26.86
CA PRO A 319 -14.27 -6.09 -28.14
C PRO A 319 -13.94 -6.97 -29.34
N PHE A 320 -12.90 -7.81 -29.25
CA PHE A 320 -12.52 -8.74 -30.31
C PHE A 320 -13.53 -9.89 -30.44
N ALA A 321 -14.11 -10.36 -29.33
CA ALA A 321 -15.15 -11.39 -29.33
C ALA A 321 -16.45 -10.88 -29.98
N ILE A 322 -16.87 -9.67 -29.65
CA ILE A 322 -18.05 -9.04 -30.26
C ILE A 322 -17.84 -8.84 -31.75
N ALA A 323 -16.67 -8.36 -32.19
CA ALA A 323 -16.32 -8.17 -33.57
C ALA A 323 -16.31 -9.51 -34.35
N ALA A 324 -15.74 -10.57 -33.76
CA ALA A 324 -15.73 -11.91 -34.34
C ALA A 324 -17.15 -12.47 -34.51
N LEU A 325 -18.03 -12.29 -33.51
CA LEU A 325 -19.42 -12.73 -33.56
C LEU A 325 -20.21 -11.95 -34.64
N ALA A 326 -20.01 -10.64 -34.70
CA ALA A 326 -20.68 -9.81 -35.74
C ALA A 326 -20.22 -10.19 -37.13
N ALA A 327 -18.94 -10.41 -37.36
CA ALA A 327 -18.41 -10.86 -38.66
C ALA A 327 -18.94 -12.25 -39.05
N PHE A 328 -19.03 -13.17 -38.07
CA PHE A 328 -19.61 -14.50 -38.31
C PHE A 328 -21.09 -14.46 -38.67
N LEU A 329 -21.89 -13.68 -37.94
CA LEU A 329 -23.32 -13.51 -38.24
C LEU A 329 -23.52 -12.87 -39.64
N LEU A 330 -22.69 -11.89 -39.98
CA LEU A 330 -22.73 -11.25 -41.30
C LEU A 330 -22.36 -12.27 -42.41
N GLU A 331 -21.35 -13.11 -42.22
CA GLU A 331 -21.02 -14.21 -43.15
C GLU A 331 -22.22 -15.13 -43.34
N LEU A 332 -22.87 -15.53 -42.23
CA LEU A 332 -24.02 -16.44 -42.28
C LEU A 332 -25.22 -15.85 -43.03
N ILE A 333 -25.53 -14.57 -42.78
CA ILE A 333 -26.58 -13.84 -43.45
C ILE A 333 -26.28 -13.74 -44.95
N LEU A 334 -25.08 -13.32 -45.33
CA LEU A 334 -24.69 -13.22 -46.73
C LEU A 334 -24.76 -14.58 -47.45
N ARG A 335 -24.36 -15.65 -46.80
CA ARG A 335 -24.36 -17.00 -47.34
C ARG A 335 -25.79 -17.55 -47.52
N LEU A 336 -26.67 -17.36 -46.54
CA LEU A 336 -28.01 -17.94 -46.51
C LEU A 336 -29.04 -17.11 -47.27
N LEU A 337 -28.95 -15.76 -47.22
CA LEU A 337 -29.98 -14.89 -47.79
C LEU A 337 -29.56 -14.30 -49.14
N VAL A 338 -28.31 -13.90 -49.32
CA VAL A 338 -27.88 -13.17 -50.55
C VAL A 338 -27.27 -14.11 -51.59
N LEU A 339 -26.41 -15.04 -51.14
CA LEU A 339 -25.67 -15.95 -52.01
C LEU A 339 -26.29 -17.36 -52.03
N LYS A 340 -27.63 -17.45 -51.81
CA LYS A 340 -28.34 -18.73 -51.82
C LYS A 340 -28.01 -19.44 -53.13
N LYS A 341 -27.13 -20.45 -53.11
CA LYS A 341 -26.95 -21.37 -54.22
C LYS A 341 -28.26 -22.14 -54.36
N LEU A 342 -29.00 -21.92 -55.42
CA LEU A 342 -30.03 -22.84 -55.81
C LEU A 342 -29.40 -24.22 -56.01
N PRO A 343 -30.06 -25.29 -55.56
CA PRO A 343 -29.55 -26.66 -55.62
C PRO A 343 -29.20 -27.09 -57.02
#